data_356c26fa242358d1496a1b495decec06
#
_entry.id   356c26fa242358d1496a1b495decec06
#
_cell.length_a   1.000
_cell.length_b   1.000
_cell.length_c   1.000
_cell.angle_alpha   90.00
_cell.angle_beta   90.00
_cell.angle_gamma   90.00
#
_symmetry.space_group_name_H-M   'P 1'
#
loop_
_entity.id
_entity.type
_entity.pdbx_description
1 polymer ?
#
loop_
_entity_poly.entity_id
_entity_poly.type
_entity_poly.pdbx_seq_one_letter_code
_entity_poly.pdbx_strand_id
1 'polypeptide(L)'
;MNSAKLDKKVAEYMAGDRRAFDYIYECTNRAVYFSALYIVRDKAYAEDIMQETYMRALGALESYSRGTNFTAWLARIAKNLALNHVKKGARETAS
;
A
#
# COMPACT_ATOMS: atom_id res chain seq x y z
N MET A 1 8.87 0.41 -15.67
CA MET A 1 8.71 -0.42 -14.46
C MET A 1 8.27 -1.81 -14.86
N ASN A 2 8.88 -2.84 -14.29
CA ASN A 2 8.62 -4.21 -14.72
C ASN A 2 7.59 -4.90 -13.82
N SER A 3 6.32 -4.86 -14.23
CA SER A 3 5.22 -5.46 -13.49
C SER A 3 5.35 -6.98 -13.37
N ALA A 4 5.91 -7.64 -14.39
CA ALA A 4 6.10 -9.08 -14.35
C ALA A 4 7.11 -9.49 -13.28
N LYS A 5 8.20 -8.72 -13.13
CA LYS A 5 9.20 -8.99 -12.10
C LYS A 5 8.63 -8.76 -10.72
N LEU A 6 7.82 -7.71 -10.56
CA LEU A 6 7.18 -7.40 -9.28
C LEU A 6 6.20 -8.53 -8.90
N ASP A 7 5.40 -9.00 -9.84
CA ASP A 7 4.48 -10.11 -9.61
C ASP A 7 5.24 -11.38 -9.21
N LYS A 8 6.39 -11.64 -9.84
CA LYS A 8 7.24 -12.76 -9.49
C LYS A 8 7.73 -12.65 -8.04
N LYS A 9 8.15 -11.45 -7.62
CA LYS A 9 8.60 -11.23 -6.25
C LYS A 9 7.46 -11.41 -5.25
N VAL A 10 6.26 -10.98 -5.60
CA VAL A 10 5.09 -11.20 -4.77
C VAL A 10 4.85 -12.71 -4.59
N ALA A 11 4.94 -13.49 -5.68
CA ALA A 11 4.77 -14.93 -5.61
C ALA A 11 5.87 -15.59 -4.76
N GLU A 12 7.11 -15.11 -4.86
CA GLU A 12 8.22 -15.60 -4.03
C GLU A 12 7.96 -15.33 -2.55
N TYR A 13 7.47 -14.14 -2.23
CA TYR A 13 7.11 -13.81 -0.87
C TYR A 13 6.01 -14.74 -0.34
N MET A 14 4.99 -14.97 -1.14
CA MET A 14 3.88 -15.87 -0.76
C MET A 14 4.36 -17.30 -0.54
N ALA A 15 5.40 -17.72 -1.28
CA ALA A 15 6.00 -19.04 -1.14
C ALA A 15 6.93 -19.16 0.08
N GLY A 16 7.13 -18.07 0.82
CA GLY A 16 7.93 -18.08 2.03
C GLY A 16 9.24 -17.31 1.98
N ASP A 17 9.61 -16.76 0.82
CA ASP A 17 10.85 -15.97 0.70
C ASP A 17 10.60 -14.54 1.16
N ARG A 18 10.82 -14.30 2.45
CA ARG A 18 10.58 -12.97 3.04
C ARG A 18 11.51 -11.90 2.52
N ARG A 19 12.67 -12.28 1.96
CA ARG A 19 13.61 -11.32 1.38
C ARG A 19 13.06 -10.64 0.13
N ALA A 20 12.09 -11.26 -0.52
CA ALA A 20 11.44 -10.67 -1.67
C ALA A 20 10.73 -9.36 -1.32
N PHE A 21 10.38 -9.15 -0.05
CA PHE A 21 9.73 -7.93 0.39
C PHE A 21 10.60 -6.69 0.15
N ASP A 22 11.92 -6.79 0.30
CA ASP A 22 12.79 -5.64 0.08
C ASP A 22 12.61 -5.07 -1.32
N TYR A 23 12.56 -5.95 -2.32
CA TYR A 23 12.34 -5.54 -3.70
C TYR A 23 10.93 -4.92 -3.87
N ILE A 24 9.93 -5.58 -3.30
CA ILE A 24 8.55 -5.10 -3.37
C ILE A 24 8.45 -3.69 -2.79
N TYR A 25 9.03 -3.50 -1.61
CA TYR A 25 8.99 -2.20 -0.93
C TYR A 25 9.68 -1.12 -1.76
N GLU A 26 10.88 -1.38 -2.25
CA GLU A 26 11.64 -0.39 -3.02
C GLU A 26 10.91 0.03 -4.30
N CYS A 27 10.20 -0.90 -4.95
CA CYS A 27 9.49 -0.59 -6.18
C CYS A 27 8.20 0.18 -5.94
N THR A 28 7.61 0.11 -4.77
CA THR A 28 6.23 0.58 -4.55
C THR A 28 6.10 1.68 -3.51
N ASN A 29 7.09 1.87 -2.63
CA ASN A 29 6.91 2.74 -1.46
C ASN A 29 6.55 4.18 -1.81
N ARG A 30 7.16 4.74 -2.86
CA ARG A 30 6.89 6.13 -3.24
C ARG A 30 5.45 6.30 -3.69
N ALA A 31 4.95 5.39 -4.53
CA ALA A 31 3.57 5.45 -5.00
C ALA A 31 2.59 5.33 -3.84
N VAL A 32 2.85 4.42 -2.91
CA VAL A 32 2.00 4.23 -1.73
C VAL A 32 2.02 5.48 -0.85
N TYR A 33 3.22 5.98 -0.54
CA TYR A 33 3.39 7.15 0.32
C TYR A 33 2.68 8.37 -0.27
N PHE A 34 2.92 8.68 -1.54
CA PHE A 34 2.34 9.87 -2.16
C PHE A 34 0.84 9.75 -2.37
N SER A 35 0.33 8.53 -2.58
CA SER A 35 -1.11 8.31 -2.63
C SER A 35 -1.79 8.71 -1.32
N ALA A 36 -1.16 8.40 -0.20
CA ALA A 36 -1.67 8.79 1.11
C ALA A 36 -1.45 10.29 1.36
N LEU A 37 -0.25 10.79 1.08
CA LEU A 37 0.11 12.18 1.35
C LEU A 37 -0.79 13.16 0.61
N TYR A 38 -1.13 12.85 -0.63
CA TYR A 38 -2.01 13.69 -1.44
C TYR A 38 -3.36 13.93 -0.73
N ILE A 39 -3.84 12.95 0.00
CA ILE A 39 -5.14 13.00 0.66
C ILE A 39 -5.04 13.60 2.06
N VAL A 40 -4.10 13.11 2.88
CA VAL A 40 -4.03 13.54 4.29
C VAL A 40 -3.21 14.81 4.49
N ARG A 41 -2.32 15.13 3.56
CA ARG A 41 -1.48 16.34 3.58
C ARG A 41 -0.66 16.53 4.85
N ASP A 42 -0.26 15.40 5.43
CA ASP A 42 0.57 15.37 6.64
C ASP A 42 1.54 14.20 6.51
N LYS A 43 2.84 14.50 6.60
CA LYS A 43 3.88 13.49 6.36
C LYS A 43 3.84 12.36 7.38
N ALA A 44 3.61 12.68 8.65
CA ALA A 44 3.58 11.67 9.70
C ALA A 44 2.41 10.71 9.49
N TYR A 45 1.23 11.22 9.18
CA TYR A 45 0.07 10.37 8.89
C TYR A 45 0.27 9.58 7.61
N ALA A 46 0.88 10.18 6.59
CA ALA A 46 1.15 9.46 5.34
C ALA A 46 2.08 8.27 5.58
N GLU A 47 3.09 8.43 6.43
CA GLU A 47 3.98 7.32 6.77
C GLU A 47 3.25 6.22 7.53
N ASP A 48 2.40 6.57 8.47
CA ASP A 48 1.60 5.60 9.22
C ASP A 48 0.68 4.82 8.29
N ILE A 49 0.03 5.52 7.35
CA ILE A 49 -0.85 4.89 6.37
C ILE A 49 -0.06 3.96 5.45
N MET A 50 1.14 4.38 5.03
CA MET A 50 2.00 3.53 4.21
C MET A 50 2.34 2.22 4.93
N GLN A 51 2.73 2.30 6.19
CA GLN A 51 3.06 1.12 6.98
C GLN A 51 1.83 0.21 7.12
N GLU A 52 0.68 0.78 7.44
CA GLU A 52 -0.54 0.00 7.56
C GLU A 52 -0.95 -0.62 6.23
N THR A 53 -0.72 0.09 5.12
CA THR A 53 -0.99 -0.44 3.79
C THR A 53 -0.23 -1.73 3.55
N TYR A 54 1.07 -1.75 3.86
CA TYR A 54 1.88 -2.94 3.68
C TYR A 54 1.43 -4.07 4.61
N MET A 55 1.09 -3.76 5.85
CA MET A 55 0.60 -4.78 6.79
C MET A 55 -0.68 -5.43 6.26
N ARG A 56 -1.63 -4.64 5.79
CA ARG A 56 -2.89 -5.17 5.25
C ARG A 56 -2.66 -5.93 3.95
N ALA A 57 -1.82 -5.38 3.07
CA ALA A 57 -1.53 -6.01 1.78
C ALA A 57 -0.87 -7.37 1.96
N LEU A 58 0.13 -7.46 2.84
CA LEU A 58 0.84 -8.71 3.06
C LEU A 58 -0.07 -9.78 3.67
N GLY A 59 -1.09 -9.38 4.42
CA GLY A 59 -2.07 -10.30 4.98
C GLY A 59 -3.18 -10.69 4.00
N ALA A 60 -3.23 -10.07 2.82
CA ALA A 60 -4.30 -10.29 1.84
C ALA A 60 -3.77 -10.48 0.42
N LEU A 61 -2.53 -10.99 0.28
CA LEU A 61 -1.91 -11.17 -1.04
C LEU A 61 -2.70 -12.08 -1.94
N GLU A 62 -3.43 -13.05 -1.39
CA GLU A 62 -4.29 -13.93 -2.17
C GLU A 62 -5.43 -13.18 -2.86
N SER A 63 -5.72 -11.96 -2.42
CA SER A 63 -6.75 -11.12 -3.04
C SER A 63 -6.22 -10.35 -4.26
N TYR A 64 -4.91 -10.31 -4.44
CA TYR A 64 -4.32 -9.63 -5.59
C TYR A 64 -4.39 -10.52 -6.82
N SER A 65 -4.85 -9.96 -7.93
CA SER A 65 -4.92 -10.67 -9.22
C SER A 65 -3.62 -10.50 -9.99
N ARG A 66 -2.83 -11.55 -10.08
CA ARG A 66 -1.55 -11.54 -10.80
C ARG A 66 -1.79 -11.13 -12.27
N GLY A 67 -0.90 -10.30 -12.78
CA GLY A 67 -0.99 -9.81 -14.15
C GLY A 67 -1.70 -8.47 -14.30
N THR A 68 -2.30 -7.96 -13.22
CA THR A 68 -2.88 -6.63 -13.21
C THR A 68 -1.80 -5.60 -12.87
N ASN A 69 -1.91 -4.86 -11.79
CA ASN A 69 -0.87 -3.90 -11.40
C ASN A 69 -0.75 -3.86 -9.89
N PHE A 70 0.30 -4.50 -9.39
CA PHE A 70 0.49 -4.63 -7.94
C PHE A 70 0.65 -3.26 -7.26
N THR A 71 1.41 -2.35 -7.87
CA THR A 71 1.61 -1.01 -7.29
C THR A 71 0.27 -0.26 -7.19
N ALA A 72 -0.56 -0.35 -8.22
CA ALA A 72 -1.88 0.27 -8.20
C ALA A 72 -2.79 -0.36 -7.15
N TRP A 73 -2.69 -1.67 -6.96
CA TRP A 73 -3.45 -2.38 -5.92
C TRP A 73 -3.08 -1.88 -4.53
N LEU A 74 -1.77 -1.73 -4.26
CA LEU A 74 -1.29 -1.16 -3.00
C LEU A 74 -1.75 0.29 -2.83
N ALA A 75 -1.60 1.10 -3.87
CA ALA A 75 -1.99 2.51 -3.82
C ALA A 75 -3.47 2.67 -3.51
N ARG A 76 -4.30 1.77 -4.02
CA ARG A 76 -5.73 1.77 -3.73
C ARG A 76 -6.01 1.54 -2.26
N ILE A 77 -5.30 0.59 -1.65
CA ILE A 77 -5.42 0.33 -0.21
C ILE A 77 -5.04 1.60 0.57
N ALA A 78 -3.92 2.22 0.19
CA ALA A 78 -3.46 3.45 0.85
C ALA A 78 -4.48 4.59 0.71
N LYS A 79 -5.05 4.77 -0.47
CA LYS A 79 -6.07 5.80 -0.69
C LYS A 79 -7.29 5.57 0.17
N ASN A 80 -7.74 4.32 0.27
CA ASN A 80 -8.91 3.98 1.09
C ASN A 80 -8.65 4.27 2.56
N LEU A 81 -7.47 3.92 3.06
CA LEU A 81 -7.08 4.21 4.44
C LEU A 81 -7.00 5.72 4.68
N ALA A 82 -6.43 6.46 3.72
CA ALA A 82 -6.30 7.91 3.82
C ALA A 82 -7.68 8.59 3.84
N LEU A 83 -8.59 8.16 2.97
CA LEU A 83 -9.94 8.69 2.93
C LEU A 83 -10.69 8.42 4.23
N ASN A 84 -10.54 7.22 4.77
CA ASN A 84 -11.16 6.88 6.06
C ASN A 84 -10.61 7.75 7.18
N HIS A 85 -9.31 8.02 7.18
CA HIS A 85 -8.69 8.89 8.16
C HIS A 85 -9.29 10.30 8.11
N VAL A 86 -9.43 10.87 6.91
CA VAL A 86 -9.99 12.22 6.71
C VAL A 86 -11.45 12.25 7.14
N LYS A 87 -12.24 11.24 6.78
CA LYS A 87 -13.65 11.16 7.16
C LYS A 87 -13.82 11.09 8.68
N LYS A 88 -12.97 10.31 9.34
CA LYS A 88 -13.01 10.18 10.79
C LYS A 88 -12.70 11.51 11.47
N GLY A 89 -11.68 12.22 11.00
CA GLY A 89 -11.35 13.54 11.52
C GLY A 89 -12.49 14.54 11.34
N ALA A 90 -13.13 14.53 10.17
CA ALA A 90 -14.26 15.41 9.90
C ALA A 90 -15.43 15.13 10.84
N ARG A 91 -15.72 13.85 11.13
CA ARG A 91 -16.78 13.49 12.07
C ARG A 91 -16.48 13.96 13.46
N GLU A 92 -15.25 13.81 13.92
CA GLU A 92 -14.83 14.25 15.24
C GLU A 92 -14.92 15.76 15.37
N THR A 93 -14.63 16.49 14.30
CA THR A 93 -14.69 17.93 14.28
C THR A 93 -16.13 18.46 14.23
N ALA A 94 -17.03 17.70 13.62
CA ALA A 94 -18.41 18.11 13.42
C ALA A 94 -19.29 17.91 14.66
N SER A 95 -18.83 17.20 15.66
CA SER A 95 -19.64 16.91 16.85
C SER A 95 -19.60 18.03 17.90
#